data_58bce882f8a857eb855e228b0c606c9a
#
_entry.id   58bce882f8a857eb855e228b0c606c9a
#
_cell.length_a   1.000
_cell.length_b   1.000
_cell.length_c   1.000
_cell.angle_alpha   90.00
_cell.angle_beta   90.00
_cell.angle_gamma   90.00
#
_symmetry.space_group_name_H-M   'P 1'
#
loop_
_entity.id
_entity.type
_entity.pdbx_description
1 polymer ?
#
loop_
_entity_poly.entity_id
_entity_poly.type
_entity_poly.pdbx_seq_one_letter_code
_entity_poly.pdbx_strand_id
1 'polypeptide(L)'
;MRRWKKILSASLVAVMVGSLGMTAFAEDTSANEPIDTTVSNYNLTEEETSGKNQEEIKALQQQKIDEVTQQAYDMKIASNELENWPEGPATYGEAGIVMEAKSGAILYAKNIDGKAYPASITKILTALVALENGNLDDKITITQNSVDCVAEGDAYIGMIAGEEISLNDALHALLMASANEVAYAIAENVGGLGYDGFIAKMNERAKELGAVNSDFENPNGLNAQNHYTTARDMALITQELLENHEEFKTIAQTQQYTIGATNLVNQARSEEHTSELQSLEDLV
;
A
#
# COMPACT_ATOMS: atom_id res chain seq x y z
N MET A 1 -15.32 -10.56 -36.16
CA MET A 1 -14.04 -10.52 -35.44
C MET A 1 -13.28 -9.22 -35.74
N ARG A 2 -13.83 -8.02 -35.45
CA ARG A 2 -13.14 -6.73 -35.72
C ARG A 2 -13.60 -5.56 -34.84
N ARG A 3 -14.14 -5.83 -33.63
CA ARG A 3 -14.62 -4.77 -32.69
C ARG A 3 -13.89 -4.71 -31.35
N TRP A 4 -12.93 -5.60 -31.09
CA TRP A 4 -12.23 -5.70 -29.79
C TRP A 4 -10.90 -4.94 -29.71
N LYS A 5 -10.44 -4.35 -30.83
CA LYS A 5 -9.12 -3.67 -30.88
C LYS A 5 -9.14 -2.19 -30.39
N LYS A 6 -10.19 -1.72 -29.75
CA LYS A 6 -10.28 -0.31 -29.28
C LYS A 6 -10.43 -0.16 -27.76
N ILE A 7 -10.26 -1.23 -26.97
CA ILE A 7 -10.34 -1.15 -25.50
C ILE A 7 -8.94 -1.07 -24.85
N LEU A 8 -7.88 -0.96 -25.63
CA LEU A 8 -6.48 -1.08 -25.21
C LEU A 8 -5.80 0.22 -24.81
N SER A 9 -6.48 1.08 -24.04
CA SER A 9 -5.82 2.13 -23.25
C SER A 9 -6.52 2.35 -21.89
N ALA A 10 -7.05 1.29 -21.30
CA ALA A 10 -7.59 1.36 -19.96
C ALA A 10 -6.45 1.32 -18.96
N SER A 11 -6.24 2.39 -18.21
CA SER A 11 -5.38 2.35 -17.04
C SER A 11 -6.03 1.44 -16.00
N LEU A 12 -5.35 0.37 -15.62
CA LEU A 12 -5.85 -0.63 -14.68
C LEU A 12 -5.29 -0.30 -13.29
N VAL A 13 -6.16 -0.16 -12.31
CA VAL A 13 -5.78 -0.08 -10.90
C VAL A 13 -5.92 -1.47 -10.31
N ALA A 14 -4.81 -2.11 -10.01
CA ALA A 14 -4.78 -3.36 -9.26
C ALA A 14 -4.20 -3.08 -7.87
N VAL A 15 -5.01 -3.25 -6.85
CA VAL A 15 -4.58 -3.14 -5.45
C VAL A 15 -4.71 -4.51 -4.81
N MET A 16 -3.58 -5.11 -4.48
CA MET A 16 -3.52 -6.30 -3.64
C MET A 16 -3.01 -5.88 -2.26
N VAL A 17 -3.83 -6.12 -1.25
CA VAL A 17 -3.42 -5.98 0.14
C VAL A 17 -3.08 -7.38 0.63
N GLY A 18 -1.80 -7.65 0.77
CA GLY A 18 -1.28 -8.89 1.34
C GLY A 18 -0.39 -8.56 2.53
N SER A 19 -0.71 -9.09 3.69
CA SER A 19 0.18 -9.02 4.84
C SER A 19 1.26 -10.08 4.71
N LEU A 20 2.45 -9.71 4.26
CA LEU A 20 3.66 -10.49 4.55
C LEU A 20 4.04 -10.18 6.00
N GLY A 21 3.97 -11.20 6.85
CA GLY A 21 4.07 -11.07 8.28
C GLY A 21 5.31 -10.33 8.76
N MET A 22 5.08 -9.24 9.48
CA MET A 22 6.02 -8.67 10.42
C MET A 22 5.36 -8.71 11.80
N THR A 23 6.07 -9.29 12.74
CA THR A 23 5.67 -9.46 14.14
C THR A 23 5.46 -8.10 14.80
N ALA A 24 4.21 -7.79 15.16
CA ALA A 24 3.91 -6.70 16.07
C ALA A 24 3.12 -7.25 17.27
N PHE A 25 3.61 -6.95 18.45
CA PHE A 25 2.91 -7.23 19.71
C PHE A 25 1.77 -6.23 19.86
N ALA A 26 0.54 -6.71 20.01
CA ALA A 26 -0.59 -5.87 20.40
C ALA A 26 -1.21 -6.43 21.68
N GLU A 27 -1.30 -5.59 22.70
CA GLU A 27 -2.12 -5.84 23.89
C GLU A 27 -3.60 -5.50 23.61
N ASP A 28 -4.47 -6.40 24.09
CA ASP A 28 -5.90 -6.43 23.94
C ASP A 28 -6.61 -5.34 24.75
N THR A 29 -7.57 -4.61 24.16
CA THR A 29 -8.73 -4.08 24.90
C THR A 29 -9.97 -3.95 24.00
N SER A 30 -10.85 -4.88 24.17
CA SER A 30 -12.34 -4.98 24.10
C SER A 30 -13.20 -3.94 23.36
N ALA A 31 -14.08 -4.47 22.56
CA ALA A 31 -15.53 -4.30 22.44
C ALA A 31 -16.08 -3.62 21.18
N ASN A 32 -16.76 -4.44 20.36
CA ASN A 32 -17.81 -4.09 19.39
C ASN A 32 -17.41 -3.45 18.05
N GLU A 33 -16.47 -4.07 17.35
CA GLU A 33 -16.27 -3.81 15.92
C GLU A 33 -16.20 -5.15 15.16
N PRO A 34 -16.64 -5.23 13.90
CA PRO A 34 -16.32 -6.39 13.07
C PRO A 34 -14.81 -6.45 12.94
N ILE A 35 -14.27 -7.49 13.54
CA ILE A 35 -12.86 -7.68 13.77
C ILE A 35 -12.13 -7.67 12.43
N ASP A 36 -11.21 -6.76 12.30
CA ASP A 36 -10.09 -6.93 11.43
C ASP A 36 -9.29 -8.17 11.85
N THR A 37 -9.30 -9.13 11.00
CA THR A 37 -8.77 -10.45 11.33
C THR A 37 -7.36 -10.69 10.82
N THR A 38 -6.80 -9.78 10.02
CA THR A 38 -5.64 -10.10 9.22
C THR A 38 -4.33 -10.20 10.00
N VAL A 39 -4.02 -9.29 10.90
CA VAL A 39 -2.76 -9.37 11.67
C VAL A 39 -2.86 -10.28 12.89
N SER A 40 -4.01 -10.31 13.56
CA SER A 40 -4.22 -11.20 14.71
C SER A 40 -4.21 -12.69 14.31
N ASN A 41 -4.64 -13.02 13.08
CA ASN A 41 -4.72 -14.38 12.61
C ASN A 41 -3.34 -15.03 12.36
N TYR A 42 -2.30 -14.25 12.12
CA TYR A 42 -0.94 -14.77 11.91
C TYR A 42 -0.15 -14.93 13.21
N ASN A 43 -0.54 -14.28 14.29
CA ASN A 43 0.17 -14.32 15.55
C ASN A 43 -0.28 -15.51 16.42
N LEU A 44 0.69 -16.17 17.05
CA LEU A 44 0.42 -17.16 18.09
C LEU A 44 0.13 -16.45 19.41
N THR A 45 -0.88 -16.95 20.12
CA THR A 45 -1.20 -16.49 21.47
C THR A 45 -0.17 -17.01 22.50
N GLU A 46 -0.12 -16.40 23.67
CA GLU A 46 0.71 -16.89 24.78
C GLU A 46 0.35 -18.33 25.18
N GLU A 47 -0.93 -18.71 25.10
CA GLU A 47 -1.39 -20.06 25.39
C GLU A 47 -0.86 -21.05 24.35
N GLU A 48 -0.85 -20.70 23.07
CA GLU A 48 -0.32 -21.53 21.98
C GLU A 48 1.21 -21.71 22.07
N THR A 49 1.92 -20.76 22.64
CA THR A 49 3.39 -20.80 22.79
C THR A 49 3.85 -21.36 24.14
N SER A 50 2.97 -21.42 25.13
CA SER A 50 3.30 -21.84 26.50
C SER A 50 3.87 -23.26 26.56
N GLY A 51 5.04 -23.40 27.19
CA GLY A 51 5.73 -24.68 27.39
C GLY A 51 6.41 -25.27 26.15
N LYS A 52 6.43 -24.55 25.04
CA LYS A 52 7.05 -24.99 23.78
C LYS A 52 8.46 -24.43 23.59
N ASN A 53 9.30 -25.18 22.92
CA ASN A 53 10.62 -24.71 22.52
C ASN A 53 10.54 -23.87 21.21
N GLN A 54 11.65 -23.23 20.85
CA GLN A 54 11.74 -22.34 19.67
C GLN A 54 11.39 -23.04 18.35
N GLU A 55 11.73 -24.30 18.16
CA GLU A 55 11.44 -25.07 16.95
C GLU A 55 9.94 -25.38 16.84
N GLU A 56 9.32 -25.76 17.97
CA GLU A 56 7.87 -26.01 18.05
C GLU A 56 7.06 -24.73 17.80
N ILE A 57 7.48 -23.59 18.34
CA ILE A 57 6.86 -22.30 18.11
C ILE A 57 6.95 -21.91 16.63
N LYS A 58 8.13 -22.08 16.03
CA LYS A 58 8.32 -21.80 14.60
C LYS A 58 7.47 -22.69 13.70
N ALA A 59 7.34 -23.97 14.04
CA ALA A 59 6.49 -24.90 13.28
C ALA A 59 5.01 -24.52 13.37
N LEU A 60 4.54 -24.15 14.57
CA LEU A 60 3.17 -23.67 14.77
C LEU A 60 2.88 -22.37 14.04
N GLN A 61 3.86 -21.45 14.06
CA GLN A 61 3.74 -20.19 13.30
C GLN A 61 3.58 -20.47 11.80
N GLN A 62 4.41 -21.37 11.25
CA GLN A 62 4.30 -21.74 9.84
C GLN A 62 2.96 -22.41 9.53
N GLN A 63 2.51 -23.33 10.37
CA GLN A 63 1.20 -23.96 10.19
C GLN A 63 0.07 -22.92 10.17
N LYS A 64 0.09 -21.96 11.10
CA LYS A 64 -0.92 -20.90 11.16
C LYS A 64 -0.89 -20.01 9.91
N ILE A 65 0.29 -19.66 9.42
CA ILE A 65 0.47 -18.93 8.16
C ILE A 65 -0.15 -19.73 7.00
N ASP A 66 0.15 -21.02 6.89
CA ASP A 66 -0.37 -21.89 5.83
C ASP A 66 -1.89 -21.98 5.87
N GLU A 67 -2.48 -22.12 7.07
CA GLU A 67 -3.93 -22.19 7.27
C GLU A 67 -4.63 -20.88 6.85
N VAL A 68 -4.13 -19.73 7.29
CA VAL A 68 -4.68 -18.42 6.92
C VAL A 68 -4.51 -18.14 5.43
N THR A 69 -3.36 -18.49 4.87
CA THR A 69 -3.08 -18.36 3.45
C THR A 69 -4.02 -19.22 2.61
N GLN A 70 -4.30 -20.45 3.04
CA GLN A 70 -5.25 -21.32 2.36
C GLN A 70 -6.70 -20.79 2.49
N GLN A 71 -7.10 -20.29 3.68
CA GLN A 71 -8.39 -19.64 3.86
C GLN A 71 -8.55 -18.45 2.93
N ALA A 72 -7.50 -17.62 2.80
CA ALA A 72 -7.51 -16.52 1.86
C ALA A 72 -7.66 -17.01 0.41
N TYR A 73 -6.95 -18.06 0.01
CA TYR A 73 -7.07 -18.64 -1.32
C TYR A 73 -8.48 -19.15 -1.65
N ASP A 74 -9.17 -19.72 -0.66
CA ASP A 74 -10.52 -20.29 -0.80
C ASP A 74 -11.64 -19.24 -0.69
N MET A 75 -11.30 -17.98 -0.40
CA MET A 75 -12.30 -16.90 -0.34
C MET A 75 -12.99 -16.70 -1.68
N LYS A 76 -14.31 -16.45 -1.61
CA LYS A 76 -15.11 -16.17 -2.78
C LYS A 76 -14.63 -14.94 -3.52
N ILE A 77 -14.43 -15.10 -4.82
CA ILE A 77 -14.18 -14.00 -5.74
C ILE A 77 -15.55 -13.49 -6.20
N ALA A 78 -15.76 -12.18 -6.06
CA ALA A 78 -16.89 -11.48 -6.66
C ALA A 78 -16.33 -10.67 -7.83
N SER A 79 -16.93 -10.83 -9.00
CA SER A 79 -16.70 -9.93 -10.12
C SER A 79 -17.76 -8.84 -10.13
N ASN A 80 -17.74 -7.94 -11.11
CA ASN A 80 -18.85 -7.01 -11.30
C ASN A 80 -20.16 -7.78 -11.55
N GLU A 81 -21.30 -7.11 -11.38
CA GLU A 81 -22.64 -7.70 -11.53
C GLU A 81 -23.02 -7.97 -13.00
N LEU A 82 -22.09 -7.90 -13.94
CA LEU A 82 -22.34 -8.15 -15.35
C LEU A 82 -22.55 -9.64 -15.61
N GLU A 83 -23.66 -9.95 -16.26
CA GLU A 83 -23.99 -11.31 -16.68
C GLU A 83 -22.87 -11.86 -17.61
N ASN A 84 -22.40 -13.06 -17.33
CA ASN A 84 -21.31 -13.76 -18.03
C ASN A 84 -19.90 -13.10 -17.88
N TRP A 85 -19.68 -12.26 -16.86
CA TRP A 85 -18.33 -11.84 -16.55
C TRP A 85 -17.52 -13.03 -15.99
N PRO A 86 -16.30 -13.28 -16.52
CA PRO A 86 -15.50 -14.41 -16.04
C PRO A 86 -15.12 -14.22 -14.57
N GLU A 87 -15.19 -15.29 -13.82
CA GLU A 87 -14.64 -15.34 -12.47
C GLU A 87 -13.10 -15.24 -12.58
N GLY A 88 -12.52 -14.34 -11.81
CA GLY A 88 -11.07 -14.14 -11.80
C GLY A 88 -10.32 -15.27 -11.10
N PRO A 89 -8.98 -15.32 -11.19
CA PRO A 89 -8.18 -16.34 -10.54
C PRO A 89 -8.23 -16.18 -9.01
N ALA A 90 -8.16 -17.31 -8.30
CA ALA A 90 -7.92 -17.30 -6.87
C ALA A 90 -6.50 -16.75 -6.59
N THR A 91 -6.36 -16.02 -5.49
CA THR A 91 -5.10 -15.43 -5.06
C THR A 91 -4.87 -15.70 -3.58
N TYR A 92 -3.62 -15.69 -3.14
CA TYR A 92 -3.27 -15.84 -1.73
C TYR A 92 -3.41 -14.55 -0.91
N GLY A 93 -3.60 -13.38 -1.56
CA GLY A 93 -3.91 -12.14 -0.86
C GLY A 93 -5.30 -12.19 -0.22
N GLU A 94 -5.47 -11.64 0.98
CA GLU A 94 -6.73 -11.63 1.72
C GLU A 94 -7.77 -10.70 1.11
N ALA A 95 -7.33 -9.64 0.46
CA ALA A 95 -8.15 -8.71 -0.28
C ALA A 95 -7.49 -8.34 -1.61
N GLY A 96 -8.29 -8.09 -2.64
CA GLY A 96 -7.79 -7.65 -3.94
C GLY A 96 -8.89 -7.04 -4.78
N ILE A 97 -8.54 -6.03 -5.55
CA ILE A 97 -9.44 -5.34 -6.48
C ILE A 97 -8.71 -5.05 -7.78
N VAL A 98 -9.41 -5.21 -8.89
CA VAL A 98 -9.02 -4.64 -10.18
C VAL A 98 -10.15 -3.74 -10.64
N MET A 99 -9.83 -2.47 -10.89
CA MET A 99 -10.79 -1.44 -11.29
C MET A 99 -10.30 -0.72 -12.53
N GLU A 100 -11.19 -0.49 -13.48
CA GLU A 100 -10.90 0.37 -14.63
C GLU A 100 -10.91 1.83 -14.17
N ALA A 101 -9.77 2.52 -14.37
CA ALA A 101 -9.53 3.83 -13.76
C ALA A 101 -10.55 4.90 -14.19
N LYS A 102 -10.92 4.96 -15.48
CA LYS A 102 -11.80 6.03 -15.99
C LYS A 102 -13.27 5.87 -15.58
N SER A 103 -13.77 4.64 -15.60
CA SER A 103 -15.18 4.36 -15.35
C SER A 103 -15.45 3.98 -13.89
N GLY A 104 -14.42 3.60 -13.13
CA GLY A 104 -14.59 3.01 -11.82
C GLY A 104 -15.19 1.59 -11.84
N ALA A 105 -15.27 0.96 -13.01
CA ALA A 105 -15.85 -0.38 -13.13
C ALA A 105 -14.93 -1.42 -12.45
N ILE A 106 -15.51 -2.17 -11.53
CA ILE A 106 -14.78 -3.23 -10.81
C ILE A 106 -14.76 -4.49 -11.68
N LEU A 107 -13.56 -4.92 -12.07
CA LEU A 107 -13.33 -6.08 -12.91
C LEU A 107 -13.05 -7.35 -12.10
N TYR A 108 -12.46 -7.19 -10.94
CA TYR A 108 -12.16 -8.25 -9.98
C TYR A 108 -12.39 -7.72 -8.56
N ALA A 109 -12.99 -8.52 -7.72
CA ALA A 109 -13.27 -8.17 -6.33
C ALA A 109 -13.11 -9.39 -5.44
N LYS A 110 -12.24 -9.27 -4.44
CA LYS A 110 -12.07 -10.26 -3.39
C LYS A 110 -11.94 -9.51 -2.07
N ASN A 111 -12.90 -9.69 -1.15
CA ASN A 111 -12.89 -9.04 0.17
C ASN A 111 -12.54 -7.54 0.12
N ILE A 112 -13.07 -6.82 -0.88
CA ILE A 112 -12.63 -5.45 -1.19
C ILE A 112 -13.00 -4.42 -0.14
N ASP A 113 -13.96 -4.73 0.73
CA ASP A 113 -14.42 -3.89 1.84
C ASP A 113 -13.93 -4.38 3.21
N GLY A 114 -13.16 -5.47 3.24
CA GLY A 114 -12.52 -5.97 4.43
C GLY A 114 -11.41 -5.03 4.90
N LYS A 115 -11.40 -4.72 6.21
CA LYS A 115 -10.32 -3.93 6.82
C LYS A 115 -9.00 -4.69 6.74
N ALA A 116 -7.95 -3.99 6.36
CA ALA A 116 -6.59 -4.51 6.27
C ALA A 116 -5.58 -3.43 6.67
N TYR A 117 -4.43 -3.85 7.17
CA TYR A 117 -3.32 -2.96 7.41
C TYR A 117 -2.63 -2.63 6.09
N PRO A 118 -2.58 -1.33 5.71
CA PRO A 118 -2.07 -0.95 4.40
C PRO A 118 -0.56 -1.14 4.25
N ALA A 119 0.19 -1.15 5.33
CA ALA A 119 1.65 -1.10 5.26
C ALA A 119 2.10 0.02 4.29
N SER A 120 3.14 -0.21 3.50
CA SER A 120 3.71 0.81 2.61
C SER A 120 2.79 1.28 1.47
N ILE A 121 1.64 0.63 1.19
CA ILE A 121 0.69 1.20 0.22
C ILE A 121 0.06 2.51 0.72
N THR A 122 0.12 2.81 2.02
CA THR A 122 -0.17 4.13 2.61
C THR A 122 0.53 5.26 1.86
N LYS A 123 1.75 5.03 1.37
CA LYS A 123 2.58 6.02 0.67
C LYS A 123 1.95 6.52 -0.63
N ILE A 124 0.99 5.81 -1.18
CA ILE A 124 0.17 6.27 -2.31
C ILE A 124 -0.64 7.50 -1.90
N LEU A 125 -1.31 7.45 -0.74
CA LEU A 125 -2.05 8.61 -0.21
C LEU A 125 -1.11 9.75 0.22
N THR A 126 0.05 9.41 0.78
CA THR A 126 1.10 10.39 1.10
C THR A 126 1.56 11.13 -0.14
N ALA A 127 1.77 10.43 -1.26
CA ALA A 127 2.12 11.04 -2.54
C ALA A 127 1.00 11.96 -3.06
N LEU A 128 -0.26 11.54 -2.96
CA LEU A 128 -1.41 12.34 -3.37
C LEU A 128 -1.45 13.67 -2.59
N VAL A 129 -1.42 13.60 -1.27
CA VAL A 129 -1.46 14.80 -0.43
C VAL A 129 -0.25 15.70 -0.67
N ALA A 130 0.92 15.11 -0.91
CA ALA A 130 2.12 15.88 -1.22
C ALA A 130 2.02 16.60 -2.57
N LEU A 131 1.51 15.96 -3.61
CA LEU A 131 1.31 16.56 -4.93
C LEU A 131 0.25 17.66 -4.93
N GLU A 132 -0.80 17.53 -4.11
CA GLU A 132 -1.87 18.52 -4.01
C GLU A 132 -1.50 19.75 -3.18
N ASN A 133 -0.49 19.66 -2.30
CA ASN A 133 -0.18 20.73 -1.33
C ASN A 133 1.26 21.28 -1.45
N GLY A 134 2.11 20.73 -2.32
CA GLY A 134 3.48 21.16 -2.54
C GLY A 134 3.82 21.37 -4.01
N ASN A 135 4.99 21.93 -4.26
CA ASN A 135 5.56 22.04 -5.59
C ASN A 135 6.76 21.08 -5.71
N LEU A 136 7.00 20.51 -6.88
CA LEU A 136 8.09 19.53 -7.09
C LEU A 136 9.49 20.07 -6.71
N ASP A 137 9.70 21.38 -6.82
CA ASP A 137 10.95 22.05 -6.48
C ASP A 137 11.03 22.45 -4.98
N ASP A 138 9.99 22.24 -4.19
CA ASP A 138 10.01 22.54 -2.76
C ASP A 138 11.08 21.70 -2.06
N LYS A 139 11.75 22.31 -1.08
CA LYS A 139 12.77 21.62 -0.29
C LYS A 139 12.13 20.80 0.81
N ILE A 140 12.50 19.55 0.86
CA ILE A 140 12.19 18.61 1.93
C ILE A 140 13.44 18.42 2.78
N THR A 141 13.39 18.91 4.00
CA THR A 141 14.49 18.79 4.98
C THR A 141 14.29 17.51 5.77
N ILE A 142 15.29 16.67 5.79
CA ILE A 142 15.31 15.46 6.63
C ILE A 142 15.56 15.89 8.07
N THR A 143 14.63 15.59 8.96
CA THR A 143 14.74 15.90 10.38
C THR A 143 15.29 14.74 11.19
N GLN A 144 15.68 14.97 12.43
CA GLN A 144 16.05 13.87 13.32
C GLN A 144 14.87 12.93 13.56
N ASN A 145 13.64 13.46 13.70
CA ASN A 145 12.44 12.63 13.87
C ASN A 145 12.20 11.72 12.69
N SER A 146 12.41 12.22 11.47
CA SER A 146 12.24 11.41 10.26
C SER A 146 13.27 10.28 10.17
N VAL A 147 14.50 10.48 10.66
CA VAL A 147 15.52 9.43 10.76
C VAL A 147 15.19 8.44 11.87
N ASP A 148 14.75 8.93 13.03
CA ASP A 148 14.45 8.10 14.20
C ASP A 148 13.18 7.26 14.04
N CYS A 149 12.31 7.55 13.05
CA CYS A 149 11.13 6.74 12.78
C CYS A 149 11.47 5.39 12.13
N VAL A 150 12.70 5.20 11.64
CA VAL A 150 13.14 3.98 10.94
C VAL A 150 13.64 2.97 11.95
N ALA A 151 13.03 1.79 11.99
CA ALA A 151 13.48 0.66 12.80
C ALA A 151 14.31 -0.33 11.98
N GLU A 152 14.94 -1.28 12.67
CA GLU A 152 15.68 -2.36 12.01
C GLU A 152 14.75 -3.20 11.12
N GLY A 153 15.08 -3.31 9.84
CA GLY A 153 14.29 -4.03 8.85
C GLY A 153 13.33 -3.16 8.03
N ASP A 154 13.15 -1.89 8.42
CA ASP A 154 12.34 -0.97 7.64
C ASP A 154 13.02 -0.53 6.33
N ALA A 155 12.20 -0.18 5.32
CA ALA A 155 12.70 0.36 4.07
C ALA A 155 13.12 1.84 4.24
N TYR A 156 14.34 2.17 3.81
CA TYR A 156 14.91 3.52 3.84
C TYR A 156 16.00 3.68 2.77
N ILE A 157 16.43 4.89 2.48
CA ILE A 157 17.51 5.17 1.52
C ILE A 157 18.78 5.74 2.19
N GLY A 158 18.79 5.88 3.50
CA GLY A 158 19.96 6.28 4.29
C GLY A 158 20.18 7.78 4.36
N MET A 159 19.11 8.57 4.27
CA MET A 159 19.18 10.02 4.49
C MET A 159 19.54 10.32 5.95
N ILE A 160 20.30 11.41 6.17
CA ILE A 160 20.69 11.87 7.51
C ILE A 160 20.05 13.23 7.83
N ALA A 161 19.87 13.49 9.13
CA ALA A 161 19.29 14.76 9.59
C ALA A 161 20.10 15.98 9.10
N GLY A 162 19.39 16.95 8.56
CA GLY A 162 19.92 18.16 7.98
C GLY A 162 20.15 18.10 6.46
N GLU A 163 20.03 16.96 5.83
CA GLU A 163 20.04 16.88 4.36
C GLU A 163 18.75 17.46 3.78
N GLU A 164 18.85 18.02 2.58
CA GLU A 164 17.73 18.57 1.83
C GLU A 164 17.65 17.92 0.45
N ILE A 165 16.46 17.52 0.05
CA ILE A 165 16.16 17.05 -1.30
C ILE A 165 14.93 17.81 -1.86
N SER A 166 14.71 17.77 -3.17
CA SER A 166 13.50 18.32 -3.75
C SER A 166 12.29 17.42 -3.43
N LEU A 167 11.07 17.97 -3.44
CA LEU A 167 9.86 17.15 -3.34
C LEU A 167 9.79 16.10 -4.46
N ASN A 168 10.28 16.44 -5.66
CA ASN A 168 10.39 15.48 -6.75
C ASN A 168 11.29 14.29 -6.39
N ASP A 169 12.47 14.53 -5.82
CA ASP A 169 13.37 13.47 -5.36
C ASP A 169 12.72 12.66 -4.21
N ALA A 170 12.07 13.37 -3.28
CA ALA A 170 11.38 12.74 -2.16
C ALA A 170 10.25 11.81 -2.63
N LEU A 171 9.46 12.20 -3.64
CA LEU A 171 8.42 11.35 -4.22
C LEU A 171 9.00 10.12 -4.94
N HIS A 172 10.16 10.25 -5.61
CA HIS A 172 10.86 9.09 -6.18
C HIS A 172 11.35 8.13 -5.07
N ALA A 173 11.95 8.65 -4.01
CA ALA A 173 12.37 7.83 -2.86
C ALA A 173 11.17 7.15 -2.17
N LEU A 174 10.07 7.88 -1.99
CA LEU A 174 8.83 7.40 -1.41
C LEU A 174 8.26 6.21 -2.18
N LEU A 175 8.10 6.36 -3.50
CA LEU A 175 7.37 5.40 -4.32
C LEU A 175 8.24 4.28 -4.89
N MET A 176 9.54 4.53 -5.16
CA MET A 176 10.42 3.53 -5.74
C MET A 176 11.16 2.69 -4.70
N ALA A 177 11.60 3.32 -3.60
CA ALA A 177 12.34 2.65 -2.52
C ALA A 177 11.52 2.46 -1.25
N SER A 178 10.29 2.95 -1.22
CA SER A 178 9.43 2.89 -0.02
C SER A 178 10.08 3.53 1.23
N ALA A 179 10.89 4.59 1.05
CA ALA A 179 11.68 5.20 2.09
C ALA A 179 10.82 5.78 3.22
N ASN A 180 10.93 5.21 4.42
CA ASN A 180 10.11 5.60 5.57
C ASN A 180 10.50 6.96 6.15
N GLU A 181 11.82 7.25 6.23
CA GLU A 181 12.32 8.55 6.67
C GLU A 181 11.88 9.69 5.74
N VAL A 182 11.81 9.40 4.44
CA VAL A 182 11.37 10.38 3.45
C VAL A 182 9.86 10.61 3.51
N ALA A 183 9.07 9.57 3.74
CA ALA A 183 7.62 9.71 3.97
C ALA A 183 7.33 10.62 5.17
N TYR A 184 8.07 10.43 6.26
CA TYR A 184 7.96 11.25 7.46
C TYR A 184 8.36 12.71 7.19
N ALA A 185 9.50 12.91 6.52
CA ALA A 185 9.98 14.24 6.16
C ALA A 185 9.01 14.98 5.22
N ILE A 186 8.37 14.30 4.26
CA ILE A 186 7.31 14.87 3.43
C ILE A 186 6.18 15.43 4.32
N ALA A 187 5.71 14.64 5.29
CA ALA A 187 4.64 15.07 6.19
C ALA A 187 5.01 16.28 7.04
N GLU A 188 6.26 16.42 7.45
CA GLU A 188 6.72 17.58 8.23
C GLU A 188 6.87 18.86 7.39
N ASN A 189 7.19 18.75 6.09
CA ASN A 189 7.61 19.90 5.27
C ASN A 189 6.52 20.39 4.30
N VAL A 190 5.70 19.50 3.74
CA VAL A 190 4.82 19.86 2.62
C VAL A 190 3.70 20.79 3.05
N GLY A 191 3.50 21.85 2.25
CA GLY A 191 2.38 22.77 2.37
C GLY A 191 2.35 23.59 3.67
N GLY A 192 3.38 23.53 4.51
CA GLY A 192 3.41 24.18 5.81
C GLY A 192 2.38 23.62 6.81
N LEU A 193 1.88 22.41 6.55
CA LEU A 193 0.88 21.75 7.39
C LEU A 193 1.47 21.24 8.71
N GLY A 194 2.75 20.88 8.72
CA GLY A 194 3.39 20.13 9.78
C GLY A 194 2.88 18.69 9.84
N TYR A 195 3.54 17.84 10.61
CA TYR A 195 3.23 16.40 10.65
C TYR A 195 1.76 16.09 10.95
N ASP A 196 1.22 16.60 12.06
CA ASP A 196 -0.16 16.32 12.46
C ASP A 196 -1.19 16.88 11.47
N GLY A 197 -0.92 18.07 10.91
CA GLY A 197 -1.76 18.67 9.88
C GLY A 197 -1.75 17.88 8.59
N PHE A 198 -0.61 17.29 8.23
CA PHE A 198 -0.50 16.41 7.05
C PHE A 198 -1.31 15.12 7.25
N ILE A 199 -1.22 14.46 8.42
CA ILE A 199 -2.03 13.28 8.73
C ILE A 199 -3.53 13.60 8.72
N ALA A 200 -3.92 14.73 9.29
CA ALA A 200 -5.32 15.19 9.24
C ALA A 200 -5.77 15.38 7.78
N LYS A 201 -4.90 15.95 6.92
CA LYS A 201 -5.17 16.15 5.50
C LYS A 201 -5.27 14.83 4.72
N MET A 202 -4.45 13.83 5.05
CA MET A 202 -4.56 12.47 4.50
C MET A 202 -5.97 11.90 4.74
N ASN A 203 -6.45 11.95 5.98
CA ASN A 203 -7.77 11.42 6.34
C ASN A 203 -8.93 12.25 5.76
N GLU A 204 -8.78 13.58 5.68
CA GLU A 204 -9.74 14.44 5.02
C GLU A 204 -9.86 14.07 3.53
N ARG A 205 -8.71 13.98 2.85
CA ARG A 205 -8.68 13.70 1.41
C ARG A 205 -9.19 12.31 1.06
N ALA A 206 -8.85 11.30 1.87
CA ALA A 206 -9.40 9.96 1.71
C ALA A 206 -10.95 9.99 1.76
N LYS A 207 -11.53 10.67 2.74
CA LYS A 207 -13.01 10.81 2.85
C LYS A 207 -13.63 11.55 1.68
N GLU A 208 -13.00 12.61 1.18
CA GLU A 208 -13.47 13.35 -0.01
C GLU A 208 -13.55 12.45 -1.26
N LEU A 209 -12.62 11.50 -1.39
CA LEU A 209 -12.59 10.52 -2.47
C LEU A 209 -13.58 9.35 -2.28
N GLY A 210 -14.29 9.31 -1.18
CA GLY A 210 -15.19 8.21 -0.83
C GLY A 210 -14.52 7.02 -0.14
N ALA A 211 -13.24 7.12 0.19
CA ALA A 211 -12.49 6.14 0.97
C ALA A 211 -12.84 6.29 2.47
N VAL A 212 -14.03 5.84 2.85
CA VAL A 212 -14.63 6.09 4.17
C VAL A 212 -14.37 4.96 5.19
N ASN A 213 -13.78 3.86 4.74
CA ASN A 213 -13.46 2.71 5.58
C ASN A 213 -11.97 2.64 5.90
N SER A 214 -11.31 3.80 5.99
CA SER A 214 -9.88 3.92 6.23
C SER A 214 -9.61 4.94 7.33
N ASP A 215 -8.53 4.71 8.07
CA ASP A 215 -7.94 5.66 9.01
C ASP A 215 -6.42 5.58 8.91
N PHE A 216 -5.76 6.73 8.78
CA PHE A 216 -4.32 6.82 8.59
C PHE A 216 -3.69 7.59 9.75
N GLU A 217 -2.82 6.94 10.52
CA GLU A 217 -2.13 7.53 11.68
C GLU A 217 -0.70 8.00 11.36
N ASN A 218 -0.16 7.58 10.22
CA ASN A 218 1.19 7.98 9.80
C ASN A 218 1.32 7.97 8.26
N PRO A 219 2.37 8.61 7.70
CA PRO A 219 2.53 8.75 6.26
C PRO A 219 3.26 7.58 5.59
N ASN A 220 3.84 6.67 6.35
CA ASN A 220 4.72 5.61 5.87
C ASN A 220 4.11 4.20 5.91
N GLY A 221 3.02 4.02 6.66
CA GLY A 221 2.35 2.74 6.81
C GLY A 221 2.95 1.83 7.88
N LEU A 222 3.76 2.39 8.79
CA LEU A 222 4.22 1.65 9.98
C LEU A 222 3.04 1.33 10.89
N ASN A 223 3.17 0.26 11.66
CA ASN A 223 2.11 -0.24 12.52
C ASN A 223 1.65 0.82 13.53
N ALA A 224 0.35 1.06 13.54
CA ALA A 224 -0.33 1.87 14.53
C ALA A 224 -1.74 1.29 14.77
N GLN A 225 -2.29 1.51 15.94
CA GLN A 225 -3.48 0.80 16.41
C GLN A 225 -4.70 0.99 15.51
N ASN A 226 -4.90 2.21 15.00
CA ASN A 226 -6.04 2.53 14.16
C ASN A 226 -5.63 2.80 12.70
N HIS A 227 -4.47 2.30 12.26
CA HIS A 227 -3.98 2.48 10.91
C HIS A 227 -4.48 1.35 10.00
N TYR A 228 -5.60 1.57 9.32
CA TYR A 228 -6.23 0.57 8.46
C TYR A 228 -6.83 1.18 7.19
N THR A 229 -7.10 0.32 6.22
CA THR A 229 -7.76 0.67 4.95
C THR A 229 -8.54 -0.52 4.41
N THR A 230 -9.12 -0.36 3.22
CA THR A 230 -9.69 -1.44 2.42
C THR A 230 -9.12 -1.43 1.00
N ALA A 231 -9.20 -2.55 0.27
CA ALA A 231 -8.76 -2.58 -1.12
C ALA A 231 -9.55 -1.60 -1.99
N ARG A 232 -10.85 -1.43 -1.73
CA ARG A 232 -11.70 -0.44 -2.41
C ARG A 232 -11.20 0.99 -2.16
N ASP A 233 -10.93 1.35 -0.92
CA ASP A 233 -10.52 2.69 -0.55
C ASP A 233 -9.17 3.06 -1.18
N MET A 234 -8.22 2.13 -1.17
CA MET A 234 -6.94 2.33 -1.85
C MET A 234 -7.08 2.43 -3.37
N ALA A 235 -8.04 1.71 -3.97
CA ALA A 235 -8.31 1.84 -5.41
C ALA A 235 -8.86 3.22 -5.76
N LEU A 236 -9.74 3.81 -4.94
CA LEU A 236 -10.26 5.16 -5.15
C LEU A 236 -9.15 6.22 -5.04
N ILE A 237 -8.28 6.10 -4.04
CA ILE A 237 -7.13 6.98 -3.86
C ILE A 237 -6.17 6.87 -5.05
N THR A 238 -5.88 5.65 -5.50
CA THR A 238 -4.99 5.40 -6.64
C THR A 238 -5.60 5.88 -7.95
N GLN A 239 -6.92 5.76 -8.11
CA GLN A 239 -7.65 6.28 -9.26
C GLN A 239 -7.44 7.79 -9.40
N GLU A 240 -7.60 8.55 -8.32
CA GLU A 240 -7.37 10.00 -8.30
C GLU A 240 -5.97 10.36 -8.80
N LEU A 241 -4.94 9.68 -8.27
CA LEU A 241 -3.55 9.87 -8.71
C LEU A 241 -3.35 9.57 -10.19
N LEU A 242 -3.91 8.47 -10.68
CA LEU A 242 -3.77 8.06 -12.08
C LEU A 242 -4.54 8.97 -13.05
N GLU A 243 -5.67 9.54 -12.65
CA GLU A 243 -6.46 10.37 -13.55
C GLU A 243 -6.02 11.84 -13.53
N ASN A 244 -5.55 12.36 -12.40
CA ASN A 244 -5.37 13.79 -12.19
C ASN A 244 -3.92 14.23 -11.94
N HIS A 245 -2.97 13.29 -11.72
CA HIS A 245 -1.56 13.63 -11.41
C HIS A 245 -0.60 12.91 -12.37
N GLU A 246 -0.19 13.61 -13.43
CA GLU A 246 0.73 13.06 -14.44
C GLU A 246 2.13 12.79 -13.87
N GLU A 247 2.53 13.55 -12.84
CA GLU A 247 3.77 13.38 -12.11
C GLU A 247 3.83 11.99 -11.45
N PHE A 248 2.72 11.56 -10.85
CA PHE A 248 2.62 10.21 -10.25
C PHE A 248 2.83 9.12 -11.31
N LYS A 249 2.21 9.24 -12.48
CA LYS A 249 2.41 8.28 -13.57
C LYS A 249 3.86 8.22 -14.02
N THR A 250 4.48 9.39 -14.15
CA THR A 250 5.90 9.50 -14.53
C THR A 250 6.80 8.77 -13.54
N ILE A 251 6.60 9.00 -12.24
CA ILE A 251 7.38 8.35 -11.17
C ILE A 251 7.11 6.84 -11.16
N ALA A 252 5.84 6.43 -11.23
CA ALA A 252 5.46 5.02 -11.23
C ALA A 252 6.03 4.22 -12.42
N GLN A 253 6.27 4.89 -13.55
CA GLN A 253 6.88 4.30 -14.75
C GLN A 253 8.41 4.37 -14.75
N THR A 254 9.03 5.14 -13.85
CA THR A 254 10.47 5.29 -13.77
C THR A 254 11.10 3.99 -13.30
N GLN A 255 12.05 3.46 -14.07
CA GLN A 255 12.75 2.21 -13.74
C GLN A 255 13.93 2.43 -12.80
N GLN A 256 14.70 3.49 -13.03
CA GLN A 256 15.86 3.85 -12.23
C GLN A 256 15.89 5.37 -12.03
N TYR A 257 16.24 5.78 -10.82
CA TYR A 257 16.37 7.18 -10.45
C TYR A 257 17.54 7.36 -9.51
N THR A 258 18.25 8.50 -9.58
CA THR A 258 19.41 8.75 -8.74
C THR A 258 19.22 10.00 -7.92
N ILE A 259 19.40 9.89 -6.61
CA ILE A 259 19.39 11.01 -5.66
C ILE A 259 20.79 11.10 -5.06
N GLY A 260 21.54 12.15 -5.40
CA GLY A 260 22.94 12.27 -4.98
C GLY A 260 23.78 11.07 -5.44
N ALA A 261 24.26 10.25 -4.49
CA ALA A 261 25.00 9.02 -4.75
C ALA A 261 24.14 7.76 -4.70
N THR A 262 22.85 7.87 -4.34
CA THR A 262 21.93 6.75 -4.15
C THR A 262 21.18 6.46 -5.43
N ASN A 263 21.30 5.24 -5.93
CA ASN A 263 20.54 4.74 -7.08
C ASN A 263 19.30 4.00 -6.59
N LEU A 264 18.14 4.48 -6.98
CA LEU A 264 16.85 3.85 -6.72
C LEU A 264 16.48 2.97 -7.91
N VAL A 265 16.00 1.77 -7.61
CA VAL A 265 15.40 0.86 -8.60
C VAL A 265 13.95 0.64 -8.22
N ASN A 266 13.05 0.77 -9.19
CA ASN A 266 11.63 0.60 -8.95
C ASN A 266 11.32 -0.87 -8.64
N GLN A 267 10.98 -1.14 -7.39
CA GLN A 267 10.71 -2.50 -6.89
C GLN A 267 9.40 -3.09 -7.45
N ALA A 268 8.45 -2.24 -7.84
CA ALA A 268 7.19 -2.68 -8.46
C ALA A 268 7.38 -3.23 -9.90
N ARG A 269 8.59 -3.09 -10.45
CA ARG A 269 8.97 -3.59 -11.79
C ARG A 269 10.11 -4.59 -11.72
N SER A 270 10.12 -5.48 -10.71
CA SER A 270 10.99 -6.65 -10.78
C SER A 270 10.63 -7.48 -12.03
N GLU A 271 11.61 -8.12 -12.64
CA GLU A 271 11.39 -8.90 -13.87
C GLU A 271 10.33 -10.01 -13.70
N GLU A 272 10.12 -10.48 -12.48
CA GLU A 272 9.06 -11.44 -12.13
C GLU A 272 7.65 -10.84 -12.31
N HIS A 273 7.45 -9.56 -11.99
CA HIS A 273 6.16 -8.89 -12.19
C HIS A 273 5.93 -8.43 -13.63
N THR A 274 6.99 -8.12 -14.39
CA THR A 274 6.86 -7.81 -15.82
C THR A 274 6.46 -9.03 -16.64
N SER A 275 6.88 -10.23 -16.27
CA SER A 275 6.46 -11.47 -16.96
C SER A 275 4.98 -11.79 -16.71
N GLU A 276 4.44 -11.50 -15.54
CA GLU A 276 3.00 -11.69 -15.25
C GLU A 276 2.13 -10.63 -15.94
N LEU A 277 2.57 -9.39 -16.01
CA LEU A 277 1.87 -8.33 -16.75
C LEU A 277 1.99 -8.53 -18.27
N GLN A 278 3.13 -9.00 -18.77
CA GLN A 278 3.33 -9.36 -20.16
C GLN A 278 2.43 -10.53 -20.57
N SER A 279 2.23 -11.51 -19.69
CA SER A 279 1.32 -12.62 -19.94
C SER A 279 -0.15 -12.20 -19.99
N LEU A 280 -0.54 -11.10 -19.35
CA LEU A 280 -1.87 -10.49 -19.44
C LEU A 280 -2.05 -9.72 -20.75
N GLU A 281 -1.00 -9.12 -21.31
CA GLU A 281 -1.02 -8.50 -22.64
C GLU A 281 -1.11 -9.54 -23.76
N ASP A 282 -0.51 -10.72 -23.57
CA ASP A 282 -0.56 -11.83 -24.53
C ASP A 282 -1.88 -12.63 -24.49
N LEU A 283 -2.71 -12.43 -23.45
CA LEU A 283 -4.03 -13.07 -23.31
C LEU A 283 -5.19 -12.24 -23.89
N VAL A 284 -4.91 -11.08 -24.48
CA VAL A 284 -5.86 -10.19 -25.16
C VAL A 284 -5.50 -10.14 -26.65
#